data_62c3aab09794232f6bdf24873d31c768
#
_entry.id   62c3aab09794232f6bdf24873d31c768
#
_cell.length_a   1.000
_cell.length_b   1.000
_cell.length_c   1.000
_cell.angle_alpha   90.00
_cell.angle_beta   90.00
_cell.angle_gamma   90.00
#
_symmetry.space_group_name_H-M   'P 1'
#
loop_
_entity.id
_entity.type
_entity.pdbx_description
1 polymer ?
#
loop_
_entity_poly.entity_id
_entity_poly.type
_entity_poly.pdbx_seq_one_letter_code
_entity_poly.pdbx_strand_id
1 'polypeptide(L)'
;MQEDRRTMTKADIIENVYEKVGGFSKKEAADIVETVFDTIKETLERGEKIKISGFGNFVVRDKKDRMGRDPQRAVPILIPARRVLTFKPSQVLKNILNGLPPV
;
A
#
# COMPACT_ATOMS: atom_id res chain seq x y z
N MET A 1 -25.25 -12.68 -3.75
CA MET A 1 -24.62 -11.74 -3.53
C MET A 1 -23.48 -11.94 -2.77
N GLN A 2 -22.62 -11.48 -2.87
CA GLN A 2 -21.60 -11.70 -2.20
C GLN A 2 -21.61 -11.22 -0.97
N GLU A 3 -21.11 -11.73 -0.13
CA GLU A 3 -21.06 -11.29 1.01
C GLU A 3 -20.14 -10.34 1.13
N ASP A 4 -20.34 -9.51 1.81
CA ASP A 4 -19.66 -8.46 2.05
C ASP A 4 -18.42 -8.68 2.63
N ARG A 5 -17.36 -8.41 1.99
CA ARG A 5 -16.14 -8.44 2.58
C ARG A 5 -15.93 -7.19 3.22
N ARG A 6 -15.55 -7.22 4.43
CA ARG A 6 -15.29 -6.03 5.13
C ARG A 6 -14.11 -5.36 4.53
N THR A 7 -14.21 -4.09 4.28
CA THR A 7 -13.11 -3.24 3.87
C THR A 7 -12.67 -2.40 5.06
N MET A 8 -11.39 -2.49 5.43
CA MET A 8 -10.87 -1.65 6.49
C MET A 8 -10.45 -0.32 5.89
N THR A 9 -11.03 0.75 6.39
CA THR A 9 -10.72 2.11 5.92
C THR A 9 -9.70 2.74 6.85
N LYS A 10 -9.19 3.92 6.46
CA LYS A 10 -8.29 4.67 7.33
C LYS A 10 -8.99 5.04 8.63
N ALA A 11 -10.28 5.35 8.58
CA ALA A 11 -11.05 5.65 9.80
C ALA A 11 -11.05 4.45 10.73
N ASP A 12 -11.16 3.25 10.19
CA ASP A 12 -11.13 2.04 11.01
C ASP A 12 -9.76 1.83 11.64
N ILE A 13 -8.69 2.14 10.92
CA ILE A 13 -7.34 2.06 11.45
C ILE A 13 -7.18 3.03 12.61
N ILE A 14 -7.68 4.25 12.45
CA ILE A 14 -7.61 5.26 13.51
C ILE A 14 -8.35 4.77 14.75
N GLU A 15 -9.53 4.21 14.57
CA GLU A 15 -10.31 3.70 15.69
C GLU A 15 -9.58 2.57 16.42
N ASN A 16 -8.96 1.66 15.66
CA ASN A 16 -8.19 0.58 16.25
C ASN A 16 -6.97 1.09 17.03
N VAL A 17 -6.28 2.09 16.50
CA VAL A 17 -5.12 2.67 17.19
C VAL A 17 -5.61 3.32 18.49
N TYR A 18 -6.70 4.07 18.41
CA TYR A 18 -7.26 4.74 19.57
C TYR A 18 -7.59 3.73 20.67
N GLU A 19 -8.24 2.63 20.30
CA GLU A 19 -8.67 1.64 21.28
C GLU A 19 -7.54 0.77 21.82
N LYS A 20 -6.63 0.35 20.95
CA LYS A 20 -5.61 -0.60 21.36
C LYS A 20 -4.44 0.03 22.07
N VAL A 21 -4.04 1.22 21.68
CA VAL A 21 -2.89 1.86 22.29
C VAL A 21 -3.28 2.55 23.59
N GLY A 22 -4.39 3.29 23.58
CA GLY A 22 -4.80 4.04 24.75
C GLY A 22 -3.93 5.25 24.99
N GLY A 23 -4.35 6.11 25.88
CA GLY A 23 -3.55 7.27 26.25
C GLY A 23 -3.61 8.44 25.29
N PHE A 24 -4.39 8.32 24.19
CA PHE A 24 -4.54 9.38 23.23
C PHE A 24 -6.01 9.74 23.11
N SER A 25 -6.30 10.98 22.74
CA SER A 25 -7.65 11.33 22.32
C SER A 25 -7.87 10.79 20.91
N LYS A 26 -9.11 10.76 20.45
CA LYS A 26 -9.39 10.34 19.10
C LYS A 26 -8.72 11.25 18.08
N LYS A 27 -8.69 12.54 18.37
CA LYS A 27 -8.03 13.47 17.46
C LYS A 27 -6.54 13.20 17.41
N GLU A 28 -5.93 12.92 18.54
CA GLU A 28 -4.51 12.61 18.55
C GLU A 28 -4.21 11.32 17.80
N ALA A 29 -5.06 10.30 17.96
CA ALA A 29 -4.89 9.05 17.22
C ALA A 29 -5.00 9.30 15.71
N ALA A 30 -5.96 10.14 15.31
CA ALA A 30 -6.12 10.48 13.90
C ALA A 30 -4.88 11.20 13.38
N ASP A 31 -4.35 12.13 14.13
CA ASP A 31 -3.15 12.87 13.72
C ASP A 31 -1.95 11.95 13.57
N ILE A 32 -1.79 11.00 14.48
CA ILE A 32 -0.70 10.05 14.40
C ILE A 32 -0.80 9.19 13.15
N VAL A 33 -1.97 8.63 12.89
CA VAL A 33 -2.18 7.77 11.73
C VAL A 33 -1.98 8.56 10.44
N GLU A 34 -2.52 9.79 10.39
CA GLU A 34 -2.34 10.64 9.21
C GLU A 34 -0.86 10.93 8.96
N THR A 35 -0.11 11.19 10.02
CA THR A 35 1.31 11.46 9.89
C THR A 35 2.05 10.26 9.30
N VAL A 36 1.70 9.05 9.73
CA VAL A 36 2.31 7.84 9.20
C VAL A 36 2.05 7.72 7.70
N PHE A 37 0.80 7.87 7.30
CA PHE A 37 0.47 7.74 5.88
C PHE A 37 1.05 8.87 5.04
N ASP A 38 1.08 10.09 5.57
CA ASP A 38 1.69 11.22 4.87
C ASP A 38 3.18 10.99 4.67
N THR A 39 3.86 10.44 5.68
CA THR A 39 5.27 10.11 5.57
C THR A 39 5.52 9.09 4.47
N ILE A 40 4.66 8.07 4.40
CA ILE A 40 4.76 7.05 3.36
C ILE A 40 4.57 7.69 1.98
N LYS A 41 3.54 8.51 1.83
CA LYS A 41 3.25 9.15 0.55
C LYS A 41 4.38 10.05 0.09
N GLU A 42 4.92 10.84 1.00
CA GLU A 42 6.01 11.77 0.68
C GLU A 42 7.27 11.03 0.28
N THR A 43 7.57 9.92 0.96
CA THR A 43 8.74 9.12 0.64
C THR A 43 8.61 8.51 -0.76
N LEU A 44 7.43 7.99 -1.06
CA LEU A 44 7.19 7.39 -2.37
C LEU A 44 7.18 8.45 -3.47
N GLU A 45 6.70 9.65 -3.15
CA GLU A 45 6.73 10.74 -4.11
C GLU A 45 8.14 11.09 -4.52
N ARG A 46 9.09 10.98 -3.60
CA ARG A 46 10.50 11.21 -3.92
C ARG A 46 11.13 10.04 -4.66
N GLY A 47 10.39 8.97 -4.91
CA GLY A 47 10.90 7.79 -5.60
C GLY A 47 11.71 6.86 -4.72
N GLU A 48 11.63 7.03 -3.40
CA GLU A 48 12.42 6.20 -2.48
C GLU A 48 11.66 4.96 -2.07
N LYS A 49 12.39 3.88 -1.90
CA LYS A 49 11.80 2.61 -1.46
C LYS A 49 11.52 2.68 0.05
N ILE A 50 10.44 2.05 0.48
CA ILE A 50 10.13 1.93 1.89
C ILE A 50 10.19 0.46 2.27
N LYS A 51 10.94 0.15 3.32
CA LYS A 51 11.06 -1.20 3.80
C LYS A 51 10.49 -1.27 5.22
N ILE A 52 9.40 -2.01 5.39
CA ILE A 52 8.78 -2.16 6.70
C ILE A 52 9.00 -3.60 7.15
N SER A 53 9.86 -3.76 8.14
CA SER A 53 10.25 -5.07 8.63
C SER A 53 9.04 -5.87 9.08
N GLY A 54 8.94 -7.11 8.65
CA GLY A 54 7.83 -7.98 9.03
C GLY A 54 6.54 -7.71 8.28
N PHE A 55 6.53 -6.71 7.41
CA PHE A 55 5.33 -6.37 6.65
C PHE A 55 5.60 -6.45 5.16
N GLY A 56 6.50 -5.64 4.64
CA GLY A 56 6.83 -5.68 3.22
C GLY A 56 7.50 -4.41 2.75
N ASN A 57 7.74 -4.35 1.45
CA ASN A 57 8.44 -3.25 0.83
C ASN A 57 7.57 -2.59 -0.20
N PHE A 58 7.60 -1.25 -0.23
CA PHE A 58 6.96 -0.48 -1.29
C PHE A 58 8.07 0.01 -2.22
N VAL A 59 7.94 -0.29 -3.50
CA VAL A 59 8.95 0.05 -4.49
C VAL A 59 8.31 0.84 -5.60
N VAL A 60 8.93 1.98 -5.95
CA VAL A 60 8.46 2.80 -7.05
C VAL A 60 9.38 2.56 -8.24
N ARG A 61 8.81 2.34 -9.41
CA ARG A 61 9.58 2.16 -10.62
C ARG A 61 9.13 3.16 -11.66
N ASP A 62 10.10 3.76 -12.34
CA ASP A 62 9.80 4.65 -13.44
C ASP A 62 9.83 3.80 -14.71
N LYS A 63 8.74 3.79 -15.44
CA LYS A 63 8.66 3.06 -16.69
C LYS A 63 8.69 4.04 -17.84
N LYS A 64 9.54 3.73 -18.83
CA LYS A 64 9.69 4.60 -19.98
C LYS A 64 8.53 4.41 -20.95
N ASP A 65 8.40 5.33 -21.88
CA ASP A 65 7.48 5.18 -22.99
C ASP A 65 7.78 3.89 -23.71
N ARG A 66 6.77 3.22 -24.16
CA ARG A 66 6.97 2.02 -24.97
C ARG A 66 5.80 1.82 -25.89
N MET A 67 6.00 1.02 -26.91
CA MET A 67 4.93 0.67 -27.83
C MET A 67 4.21 -0.54 -27.28
N GLY A 68 2.92 -0.49 -27.29
CA GLY A 68 2.09 -1.64 -26.95
C GLY A 68 1.16 -1.94 -28.09
N ARG A 69 0.18 -2.79 -27.87
CA ARG A 69 -0.77 -3.16 -28.90
C ARG A 69 -2.17 -3.06 -28.33
N ASP A 70 -3.03 -2.38 -29.05
CA ASP A 70 -4.44 -2.29 -28.67
C ASP A 70 -5.07 -3.65 -28.93
N PRO A 71 -5.53 -4.37 -27.92
CA PRO A 71 -6.07 -5.71 -28.12
C PRO A 71 -7.33 -5.76 -28.97
N GLN A 72 -8.06 -4.65 -29.02
CA GLN A 72 -9.28 -4.64 -29.80
C GLN A 72 -9.07 -4.24 -31.23
N ARG A 73 -8.12 -3.35 -31.50
CA ARG A 73 -7.86 -2.86 -32.85
C ARG A 73 -6.65 -3.51 -33.49
N ALA A 74 -5.85 -4.23 -32.72
CA ALA A 74 -4.64 -4.88 -33.17
C ALA A 74 -3.67 -3.91 -33.83
N VAL A 75 -3.66 -2.66 -33.38
CA VAL A 75 -2.74 -1.64 -33.87
C VAL A 75 -1.78 -1.25 -32.76
N PRO A 76 -0.59 -0.80 -33.11
CA PRO A 76 0.34 -0.32 -32.08
C PRO A 76 -0.15 0.97 -31.45
N ILE A 77 0.03 1.10 -30.15
CA ILE A 77 -0.29 2.32 -29.43
C ILE A 77 0.90 2.70 -28.58
N LEU A 78 1.07 3.97 -28.34
CA LEU A 78 2.12 4.45 -27.46
C LEU A 78 1.65 4.37 -26.02
N ILE A 79 2.41 3.70 -25.18
CA ILE A 79 2.16 3.67 -23.74
C ILE A 79 3.14 4.65 -23.11
N PRO A 80 2.65 5.75 -22.55
CA PRO A 80 3.54 6.82 -22.08
C PRO A 80 4.32 6.41 -20.83
N ALA A 81 5.39 7.11 -20.58
CA ALA A 81 6.17 6.95 -19.34
C ALA A 81 5.28 7.18 -18.14
N ARG A 82 5.54 6.42 -17.09
CA ARG A 82 4.75 6.57 -15.88
C ARG A 82 5.49 5.98 -14.71
N ARG A 83 5.07 6.35 -13.52
CA ARG A 83 5.61 5.80 -12.30
C ARG A 83 4.64 4.75 -11.76
N VAL A 84 5.16 3.62 -11.34
CA VAL A 84 4.36 2.50 -10.89
C VAL A 84 4.78 2.11 -9.49
N LEU A 85 3.81 1.85 -8.63
CA LEU A 85 4.06 1.39 -7.27
C LEU A 85 3.81 -0.11 -7.18
N THR A 86 4.75 -0.82 -6.56
CA THR A 86 4.62 -2.24 -6.30
C THR A 86 4.81 -2.50 -4.82
N PHE A 87 3.97 -3.33 -4.23
CA PHE A 87 4.12 -3.77 -2.84
C PHE A 87 4.57 -5.22 -2.86
N LYS A 88 5.68 -5.51 -2.17
CA LYS A 88 6.20 -6.86 -2.05
C LYS A 88 6.07 -7.30 -0.59
N PRO A 89 5.19 -8.24 -0.29
CA PRO A 89 4.99 -8.67 1.09
C PRO A 89 6.22 -9.39 1.63
N SER A 90 6.45 -9.25 2.94
CA SER A 90 7.53 -9.96 3.60
C SER A 90 7.17 -11.44 3.76
N GLN A 91 8.16 -12.29 4.07
CA GLN A 91 7.89 -13.69 4.32
C GLN A 91 6.99 -13.86 5.55
N VAL A 92 7.17 -13.02 6.56
CA VAL A 92 6.33 -13.04 7.74
C VAL A 92 4.86 -12.82 7.35
N LEU A 93 4.60 -11.81 6.53
CA LEU A 93 3.24 -11.52 6.11
C LEU A 93 2.66 -12.65 5.26
N LYS A 94 3.47 -13.20 4.36
CA LYS A 94 3.01 -14.32 3.53
C LYS A 94 2.62 -15.52 4.40
N ASN A 95 3.43 -15.80 5.43
CA ASN A 95 3.12 -16.91 6.30
C ASN A 95 1.83 -16.69 7.06
N ILE A 96 1.62 -15.49 7.55
CA ILE A 96 0.38 -15.16 8.24
C ILE A 96 -0.82 -15.36 7.31
N LEU A 97 -0.72 -14.90 6.08
CA LEU A 97 -1.81 -15.01 5.11
C LEU A 97 -2.12 -16.48 4.76
N ASN A 98 -1.12 -17.34 4.85
CA ASN A 98 -1.29 -18.75 4.53
C ASN A 98 -1.51 -19.64 5.75
N GLY A 99 -1.74 -19.04 6.90
CA GLY A 99 -2.02 -19.79 8.13
C GLY A 99 -0.80 -20.49 8.69
N LEU A 100 0.40 -20.04 8.35
CA LEU A 100 1.64 -20.63 8.84
C LEU A 100 2.23 -19.77 9.95
N PRO A 101 3.14 -20.34 10.77
CA PRO A 101 3.79 -19.53 11.80
C PRO A 101 4.57 -18.38 11.17
N PRO A 102 4.50 -17.19 11.76
CA PRO A 102 5.19 -16.02 11.22
C PRO A 102 6.66 -16.03 11.64
N VAL A 103 7.46 -16.82 11.05
CA VAL A 103 8.85 -16.92 11.47
C VAL A 103 9.76 -16.09 10.63
#